data_400b8b00899d03977305ddb24d287446
#
_entry.id   400b8b00899d03977305ddb24d287446
#
_cell.length_a   1.000
_cell.length_b   1.000
_cell.length_c   1.000
_cell.angle_alpha   90.00
_cell.angle_beta   90.00
_cell.angle_gamma   90.00
#
_symmetry.space_group_name_H-M   'P 1'
#
loop_
_entity.id
_entity.type
_entity.pdbx_description
1 polymer ?
#
loop_
_entity_poly.entity_id
_entity_poly.type
_entity_poly.pdbx_seq_one_letter_code
_entity_poly.pdbx_strand_id
1 'polypeptide(L)'
;MSDDTQNLDEVVVIGYGTVRKKDLTGAVGSVKSEDMMQRPSTSISQSISGRIAGVNISSNSGRPGGNQTIRIRGYSSINATNEPLYIIDGVPGDINILNPNDIESVEVLKDASSTAIYGTRGSNGVIVVTTKRGKNEITVNYNTYLSLNTVAKKLDVLNAEQFLAVEDMIYANAKKFDPNGFA
;
A
#
# COMPACT_ATOMS: atom_id res chain seq x y z
N MET A 1 8.03 -13.80 -43.43
CA MET A 1 8.62 -12.73 -42.64
C MET A 1 8.25 -13.03 -41.20
N SER A 2 9.21 -13.57 -40.45
CA SER A 2 9.03 -13.86 -39.03
C SER A 2 9.31 -12.55 -38.28
N ASP A 3 8.29 -12.03 -37.59
CA ASP A 3 8.44 -10.95 -36.62
C ASP A 3 9.33 -11.45 -35.48
N ASP A 4 10.57 -10.96 -35.50
CA ASP A 4 11.53 -11.12 -34.42
C ASP A 4 11.11 -10.14 -33.31
N THR A 5 10.17 -10.57 -32.46
CA THR A 5 9.81 -9.83 -31.23
C THR A 5 11.04 -9.91 -30.32
N GLN A 6 11.88 -8.88 -30.38
CA GLN A 6 12.90 -8.64 -29.36
C GLN A 6 12.19 -8.44 -28.03
N ASN A 7 12.18 -9.49 -27.21
CA ASN A 7 11.87 -9.38 -25.80
C ASN A 7 12.91 -8.43 -25.18
N LEU A 8 12.55 -7.17 -25.01
CA LEU A 8 13.32 -6.23 -24.23
C LEU A 8 13.42 -6.80 -22.81
N ASP A 9 14.61 -7.25 -22.45
CA ASP A 9 14.90 -7.73 -21.09
C ASP A 9 14.53 -6.61 -20.10
N GLU A 10 13.45 -6.82 -19.37
CA GLU A 10 12.98 -5.86 -18.36
C GLU A 10 14.05 -5.73 -17.26
N VAL A 11 14.59 -4.54 -17.12
CA VAL A 11 15.65 -4.22 -16.16
C VAL A 11 15.02 -3.65 -14.90
N VAL A 12 15.32 -4.27 -13.77
CA VAL A 12 14.85 -3.86 -12.45
C VAL A 12 15.98 -3.16 -11.71
N VAL A 13 15.70 -2.00 -11.14
CA VAL A 13 16.65 -1.28 -10.30
C VAL A 13 16.62 -1.87 -8.90
N ILE A 14 17.71 -2.49 -8.45
CA ILE A 14 17.84 -3.06 -7.11
C ILE A 14 19.06 -2.45 -6.42
N GLY A 15 18.81 -1.80 -5.29
CA GLY A 15 19.86 -1.24 -4.47
C GLY A 15 20.73 -0.24 -5.24
N TYR A 16 22.01 -0.54 -5.37
CA TYR A 16 22.98 0.34 -6.04
C TYR A 16 23.24 -0.03 -7.51
N GLY A 17 22.40 -0.89 -8.10
CA GLY A 17 22.60 -1.37 -9.48
C GLY A 17 21.31 -1.75 -10.19
N THR A 18 21.44 -1.97 -11.49
CA THR A 18 20.36 -2.50 -12.34
C THR A 18 20.61 -3.97 -12.59
N VAL A 19 19.63 -4.82 -12.29
CA VAL A 19 19.68 -6.26 -12.56
C VAL A 19 18.53 -6.63 -13.47
N ARG A 20 18.74 -7.55 -14.38
CA ARG A 20 17.66 -8.03 -15.25
C ARG A 20 16.66 -8.83 -14.41
N LYS A 21 15.37 -8.61 -14.63
CA LYS A 21 14.30 -9.30 -13.90
C LYS A 21 14.43 -10.82 -13.90
N LYS A 22 14.94 -11.39 -15.00
CA LYS A 22 15.21 -12.83 -15.13
C LYS A 22 16.34 -13.36 -14.26
N ASP A 23 17.25 -12.47 -13.84
CA ASP A 23 18.41 -12.82 -13.01
C ASP A 23 18.08 -12.73 -11.52
N LEU A 24 16.87 -12.24 -11.19
CA LEU A 24 16.34 -12.22 -9.83
C LEU A 24 15.74 -13.58 -9.50
N THR A 25 16.42 -14.32 -8.65
CA THR A 25 15.96 -15.64 -8.16
C THR A 25 14.78 -15.55 -7.18
N GLY A 26 14.40 -14.35 -6.77
CA GLY A 26 13.34 -14.09 -5.80
C GLY A 26 11.98 -13.71 -6.43
N ALA A 27 10.89 -13.87 -5.68
CA ALA A 27 9.56 -13.46 -6.11
C ALA A 27 9.41 -11.93 -6.06
N VAL A 28 9.65 -11.26 -7.18
CA VAL A 28 9.46 -9.81 -7.35
C VAL A 28 8.11 -9.55 -7.99
N GLY A 29 7.28 -8.75 -7.31
CA GLY A 29 6.06 -8.20 -7.90
C GLY A 29 6.37 -6.84 -8.53
N SER A 30 5.98 -6.63 -9.78
CA SER A 30 6.20 -5.37 -10.49
C SER A 30 4.87 -4.82 -10.99
N VAL A 31 4.68 -3.51 -10.87
CA VAL A 31 3.54 -2.76 -11.43
C VAL A 31 4.10 -1.57 -12.20
N LYS A 32 3.71 -1.43 -13.45
CA LYS A 32 4.13 -0.33 -14.33
C LYS A 32 3.18 0.86 -14.22
N SER A 33 3.66 2.02 -14.63
CA SER A 33 2.89 3.27 -14.69
C SER A 33 1.56 3.11 -15.43
N GLU A 34 1.56 2.39 -16.57
CA GLU A 34 0.38 2.14 -17.39
C GLU A 34 -0.73 1.42 -16.63
N ASP A 35 -0.35 0.44 -15.82
CA ASP A 35 -1.29 -0.31 -14.99
C ASP A 35 -1.84 0.56 -13.86
N MET A 36 -1.02 1.43 -13.26
CA MET A 36 -1.47 2.34 -12.20
C MET A 36 -2.46 3.38 -12.72
N MET A 37 -2.27 3.87 -13.95
CA MET A 37 -3.15 4.86 -14.57
C MET A 37 -4.54 4.34 -14.93
N GLN A 38 -4.75 3.01 -15.04
CA GLN A 38 -6.06 2.41 -15.32
C GLN A 38 -7.09 2.72 -14.21
N ARG A 39 -6.63 2.99 -12.99
CA ARG A 39 -7.46 3.42 -11.85
C ARG A 39 -6.84 4.65 -11.23
N PRO A 40 -7.24 5.85 -11.65
CA PRO A 40 -6.74 7.08 -11.07
C PRO A 40 -6.98 7.08 -9.57
N SER A 41 -5.92 7.25 -8.81
CA SER A 41 -5.98 7.36 -7.36
C SER A 41 -5.04 8.45 -6.88
N THR A 42 -5.35 9.03 -5.74
CA THR A 42 -4.53 10.06 -5.11
C THR A 42 -3.34 9.49 -4.34
N SER A 43 -3.30 8.16 -4.16
CA SER A 43 -2.27 7.46 -3.38
C SER A 43 -1.67 6.31 -4.18
N ILE A 44 -0.35 6.20 -4.15
CA ILE A 44 0.40 5.10 -4.77
C ILE A 44 -0.02 3.76 -4.16
N SER A 45 -0.17 3.72 -2.84
CA SER A 45 -0.61 2.53 -2.12
C SER A 45 -1.94 1.99 -2.67
N GLN A 46 -2.88 2.88 -2.95
CA GLN A 46 -4.16 2.50 -3.54
C GLN A 46 -4.02 2.02 -4.99
N SER A 47 -3.12 2.64 -5.77
CA SER A 47 -2.87 2.25 -7.17
C SER A 47 -2.32 0.83 -7.29
N ILE A 48 -1.51 0.38 -6.34
CA ILE A 48 -0.92 -0.97 -6.33
C ILE A 48 -1.76 -2.01 -5.60
N SER A 49 -2.85 -1.59 -4.95
CA SER A 49 -3.73 -2.49 -4.19
C SER A 49 -4.35 -3.58 -5.07
N GLY A 50 -4.21 -4.84 -4.64
CA GLY A 50 -4.74 -6.00 -5.33
C GLY A 50 -3.99 -6.41 -6.61
N ARG A 51 -2.90 -5.71 -6.98
CA ARG A 51 -2.14 -6.00 -8.20
C ARG A 51 -0.93 -6.89 -7.94
N ILE A 52 -0.43 -6.92 -6.70
CA ILE A 52 0.75 -7.69 -6.33
C ILE A 52 0.37 -8.77 -5.33
N ALA A 53 0.58 -10.02 -5.71
CA ALA A 53 0.32 -11.16 -4.81
C ALA A 53 1.21 -11.09 -3.55
N GLY A 54 0.63 -11.33 -2.38
CA GLY A 54 1.32 -11.29 -1.09
C GLY A 54 1.51 -9.89 -0.51
N VAL A 55 0.95 -8.86 -1.14
CA VAL A 55 0.87 -7.49 -0.60
C VAL A 55 -0.56 -7.23 -0.14
N ASN A 56 -0.71 -6.93 1.13
CA ASN A 56 -1.99 -6.55 1.73
C ASN A 56 -1.99 -5.05 1.99
N ILE A 57 -2.97 -4.35 1.45
CA ILE A 57 -3.15 -2.91 1.65
C ILE A 57 -4.50 -2.70 2.31
N SER A 58 -4.47 -2.17 3.51
CA SER A 58 -5.67 -1.88 4.29
C SER A 58 -5.79 -0.37 4.55
N SER A 59 -7.00 0.15 4.39
CA SER A 59 -7.31 1.51 4.80
C SER A 59 -7.66 1.52 6.28
N ASN A 60 -6.98 2.35 7.06
CA ASN A 60 -7.23 2.48 8.49
C ASN A 60 -8.51 3.27 8.80
N SER A 61 -9.06 3.96 7.81
CA SER A 61 -10.32 4.70 7.94
C SER A 61 -11.05 4.76 6.60
N GLY A 62 -12.36 4.94 6.62
CA GLY A 62 -13.16 5.20 5.42
C GLY A 62 -13.04 6.64 4.90
N ARG A 63 -12.15 7.44 5.44
CA ARG A 63 -11.94 8.83 5.04
C ARG A 63 -11.26 8.88 3.68
N PRO A 64 -11.77 9.65 2.71
CA PRO A 64 -11.10 9.88 1.44
C PRO A 64 -9.69 10.47 1.65
N GLY A 65 -8.68 9.90 1.00
CA GLY A 65 -7.28 10.32 1.16
C GLY A 65 -6.64 9.92 2.49
N GLY A 66 -7.29 9.06 3.29
CA GLY A 66 -6.71 8.54 4.53
C GLY A 66 -5.49 7.65 4.28
N ASN A 67 -4.60 7.62 5.27
CA ASN A 67 -3.40 6.79 5.21
C ASN A 67 -3.76 5.31 5.10
N GLN A 68 -2.98 4.60 4.31
CA GLN A 68 -3.10 3.17 4.10
C GLN A 68 -1.91 2.46 4.73
N THR A 69 -2.17 1.30 5.31
CA THR A 69 -1.14 0.43 5.84
C THR A 69 -0.82 -0.64 4.81
N ILE A 70 0.44 -0.73 4.42
CA ILE A 70 0.94 -1.76 3.51
C ILE A 70 1.65 -2.83 4.33
N ARG A 71 1.33 -4.09 4.05
CA ARG A 71 2.00 -5.25 4.64
C ARG A 71 2.37 -6.25 3.57
N ILE A 72 3.59 -6.76 3.67
CA ILE A 72 4.12 -7.77 2.77
C ILE A 72 4.25 -9.08 3.55
N ARG A 73 3.55 -10.14 3.08
CA ARG A 73 3.55 -11.48 3.71
C ARG A 73 3.05 -11.52 5.16
N GLY A 74 2.27 -10.52 5.60
CA GLY A 74 1.63 -10.51 6.92
C GLY A 74 2.41 -9.78 8.01
N TYR A 75 2.34 -10.31 9.23
CA TYR A 75 3.00 -9.73 10.40
C TYR A 75 4.29 -10.50 10.68
N SER A 76 5.41 -9.78 10.78
CA SER A 76 6.72 -10.34 11.14
C SER A 76 7.06 -10.12 12.62
N SER A 77 6.46 -9.11 13.26
CA SER A 77 6.71 -8.76 14.64
C SER A 77 5.44 -8.35 15.38
N ILE A 78 5.36 -8.67 16.67
CA ILE A 78 4.29 -8.25 17.56
C ILE A 78 4.58 -6.86 18.14
N ASN A 79 5.86 -6.55 18.41
CA ASN A 79 6.28 -5.35 19.12
C ASN A 79 6.94 -4.28 18.25
N ALA A 80 7.25 -4.60 16.98
CA ALA A 80 7.87 -3.67 16.04
C ALA A 80 6.91 -3.29 14.90
N THR A 81 7.24 -2.22 14.19
CA THR A 81 6.51 -1.82 12.98
C THR A 81 6.62 -2.92 11.93
N ASN A 82 5.48 -3.26 11.31
CA ASN A 82 5.42 -4.23 10.22
C ASN A 82 5.33 -3.54 8.85
N GLU A 83 5.80 -2.29 8.78
CA GLU A 83 5.82 -1.52 7.54
C GLU A 83 7.01 -1.93 6.67
N PRO A 84 6.83 -2.02 5.35
CA PRO A 84 7.93 -2.28 4.44
C PRO A 84 8.86 -1.07 4.36
N LEU A 85 10.11 -1.31 3.93
CA LEU A 85 11.05 -0.24 3.62
C LEU A 85 10.73 0.32 2.23
N TYR A 86 10.60 1.63 2.13
CA TYR A 86 10.40 2.32 0.84
C TYR A 86 11.75 2.85 0.34
N ILE A 87 12.06 2.54 -0.91
CA ILE A 87 13.24 3.02 -1.62
C ILE A 87 12.78 3.77 -2.86
N ILE A 88 13.09 5.05 -2.92
CA ILE A 88 12.71 5.92 -4.03
C ILE A 88 13.99 6.29 -4.78
N ASP A 89 14.10 5.89 -6.04
CA ASP A 89 15.29 6.11 -6.88
C ASP A 89 16.62 5.74 -6.19
N GLY A 90 16.59 4.64 -5.39
CA GLY A 90 17.74 4.13 -4.66
C GLY A 90 17.94 4.74 -3.26
N VAL A 91 17.12 5.69 -2.83
CA VAL A 91 17.22 6.35 -1.52
C VAL A 91 16.03 5.99 -0.64
N PRO A 92 16.21 5.65 0.64
CA PRO A 92 15.09 5.47 1.57
C PRO A 92 14.26 6.75 1.70
N GLY A 93 12.94 6.63 1.54
CA GLY A 93 12.03 7.78 1.56
C GLY A 93 10.60 7.41 1.95
N ASP A 94 9.70 8.39 1.92
CA ASP A 94 8.27 8.20 2.18
C ASP A 94 7.49 8.19 0.87
N ILE A 95 6.76 7.11 0.62
CA ILE A 95 5.94 6.92 -0.58
C ILE A 95 4.76 7.92 -0.65
N ASN A 96 4.33 8.47 0.47
CA ASN A 96 3.17 9.36 0.54
C ASN A 96 3.44 10.76 -0.04
N ILE A 97 4.71 11.14 -0.19
CA ILE A 97 5.09 12.43 -0.79
C ILE A 97 5.12 12.41 -2.32
N LEU A 98 5.06 11.24 -2.92
CA LEU A 98 5.16 11.08 -4.36
C LEU A 98 3.79 11.19 -5.04
N ASN A 99 3.78 11.81 -6.22
CA ASN A 99 2.62 11.80 -7.09
C ASN A 99 2.62 10.50 -7.92
N PRO A 100 1.50 9.74 -7.95
CA PRO A 100 1.40 8.52 -8.76
C PRO A 100 1.71 8.73 -10.25
N ASN A 101 1.47 9.92 -10.79
CA ASN A 101 1.74 10.24 -12.19
C ASN A 101 3.24 10.34 -12.52
N ASP A 102 4.08 10.60 -11.52
CA ASP A 102 5.53 10.74 -11.69
C ASP A 102 6.28 9.40 -11.58
N ILE A 103 5.55 8.31 -11.33
CA ILE A 103 6.12 6.98 -11.16
C ILE A 103 6.21 6.27 -12.51
N GLU A 104 7.35 5.65 -12.74
CA GLU A 104 7.60 4.76 -13.88
C GLU A 104 7.25 3.31 -13.54
N SER A 105 7.77 2.81 -12.40
CA SER A 105 7.47 1.46 -11.91
C SER A 105 7.50 1.39 -10.38
N VAL A 106 6.77 0.41 -9.84
CA VAL A 106 6.83 0.01 -8.44
C VAL A 106 7.13 -1.47 -8.38
N GLU A 107 8.17 -1.82 -7.66
CA GLU A 107 8.63 -3.18 -7.50
C GLU A 107 8.60 -3.58 -6.03
N VAL A 108 8.09 -4.76 -5.74
CA VAL A 108 7.98 -5.28 -4.39
C VAL A 108 8.86 -6.49 -4.23
N LEU A 109 9.91 -6.34 -3.42
CA LEU A 109 10.84 -7.39 -3.05
C LEU A 109 10.29 -8.08 -1.80
N LYS A 110 9.93 -9.34 -1.96
CA LYS A 110 9.24 -10.11 -0.91
C LYS A 110 10.16 -11.15 -0.25
N ASP A 111 11.15 -11.64 -0.97
CA ASP A 111 12.01 -12.72 -0.52
C ASP A 111 13.26 -12.21 0.17
N ALA A 112 13.75 -12.98 1.14
CA ALA A 112 14.95 -12.65 1.90
C ALA A 112 16.19 -12.46 0.99
N SER A 113 16.29 -13.22 -0.09
CA SER A 113 17.39 -13.09 -1.07
C SER A 113 17.40 -11.72 -1.75
N SER A 114 16.21 -11.23 -2.15
CA SER A 114 16.09 -9.94 -2.83
C SER A 114 16.16 -8.74 -1.86
N THR A 115 15.79 -8.94 -0.58
CA THR A 115 15.82 -7.88 0.44
C THR A 115 17.14 -7.82 1.21
N ALA A 116 18.02 -8.83 1.07
CA ALA A 116 19.28 -8.94 1.81
C ALA A 116 20.20 -7.72 1.66
N ILE A 117 20.20 -7.08 0.50
CA ILE A 117 21.00 -5.86 0.24
C ILE A 117 20.59 -4.66 1.10
N TYR A 118 19.37 -4.67 1.65
CA TYR A 118 18.84 -3.63 2.52
C TYR A 118 18.99 -3.95 4.01
N GLY A 119 19.62 -5.10 4.32
CA GLY A 119 19.89 -5.56 5.68
C GLY A 119 18.62 -5.77 6.50
N THR A 120 18.73 -5.54 7.81
CA THR A 120 17.62 -5.74 8.78
C THR A 120 16.41 -4.84 8.50
N ARG A 121 16.61 -3.68 7.88
CA ARG A 121 15.52 -2.77 7.52
C ARG A 121 14.61 -3.34 6.43
N GLY A 122 15.13 -4.26 5.61
CA GLY A 122 14.37 -4.95 4.57
C GLY A 122 13.60 -6.19 5.05
N SER A 123 13.63 -6.52 6.36
CA SER A 123 13.02 -7.75 6.90
C SER A 123 11.51 -7.85 6.64
N ASN A 124 10.80 -6.73 6.63
CA ASN A 124 9.36 -6.64 6.36
C ASN A 124 9.02 -6.53 4.87
N GLY A 125 10.01 -6.73 3.99
CA GLY A 125 9.93 -6.48 2.57
C GLY A 125 10.36 -5.08 2.18
N VAL A 126 10.64 -4.89 0.90
CA VAL A 126 11.09 -3.61 0.35
C VAL A 126 10.20 -3.25 -0.85
N ILE A 127 9.77 -2.01 -0.89
CA ILE A 127 9.06 -1.42 -2.02
C ILE A 127 10.01 -0.45 -2.70
N VAL A 128 10.42 -0.78 -3.92
CA VAL A 128 11.28 0.06 -4.74
C VAL A 128 10.40 0.83 -5.71
N VAL A 129 10.52 2.14 -5.67
CA VAL A 129 9.80 3.06 -6.55
C VAL A 129 10.79 3.72 -7.48
N THR A 130 10.57 3.58 -8.77
CA THR A 130 11.35 4.27 -9.80
C THR A 130 10.51 5.42 -10.35
N THR A 131 11.04 6.63 -10.33
CA THR A 131 10.36 7.79 -10.89
C THR A 131 10.71 7.99 -12.35
N LYS A 132 9.82 8.67 -13.07
CA LYS A 132 10.04 9.04 -14.47
C LYS A 132 11.20 10.02 -14.58
N ARG A 133 12.17 9.71 -15.41
CA ARG A 133 13.29 10.61 -15.69
C ARG A 133 12.95 11.56 -16.82
N GLY A 134 13.45 12.79 -16.73
CA GLY A 134 13.36 13.76 -17.81
C GLY A 134 14.05 13.23 -19.08
N LYS A 135 13.43 13.46 -20.22
CA LYS A 135 14.01 13.21 -21.55
C LYS A 135 14.52 14.53 -22.11
N ASN A 136 15.37 14.46 -23.14
CA ASN A 136 15.93 15.66 -23.80
C ASN A 136 14.88 16.49 -24.57
N GLU A 137 13.62 16.12 -24.50
CA GLU A 137 12.51 16.80 -25.17
C GLU A 137 11.60 17.46 -24.13
N ILE A 138 11.12 18.66 -24.45
CA ILE A 138 10.12 19.34 -23.62
C ILE A 138 8.77 18.66 -23.90
N THR A 139 8.26 17.92 -22.92
CA THR A 139 6.91 17.34 -23.00
C THR A 139 6.03 18.01 -21.96
N VAL A 140 4.85 18.48 -22.42
CA VAL A 140 3.83 19.03 -21.53
C VAL A 140 2.65 18.07 -21.51
N ASN A 141 2.41 17.46 -20.33
CA ASN A 141 1.29 16.55 -20.12
C ASN A 141 0.28 17.24 -19.19
N TYR A 142 -0.96 17.34 -19.64
CA TYR A 142 -2.05 17.82 -18.80
C TYR A 142 -3.07 16.71 -18.58
N ASN A 143 -3.19 16.26 -17.33
CA ASN A 143 -4.15 15.25 -16.93
C ASN A 143 -5.10 15.84 -15.90
N THR A 144 -6.39 15.71 -16.13
CA THR A 144 -7.41 16.08 -15.14
C THR A 144 -8.40 14.95 -14.93
N TYR A 145 -8.78 14.73 -13.68
CA TYR A 145 -9.84 13.79 -13.34
C TYR A 145 -10.73 14.38 -12.25
N LEU A 146 -12.00 14.01 -12.28
CA LEU A 146 -12.96 14.34 -11.24
C LEU A 146 -13.37 13.05 -10.53
N SER A 147 -13.19 13.01 -9.23
CA SER A 147 -13.59 11.87 -8.42
C SER A 147 -14.57 12.30 -7.34
N LEU A 148 -15.72 11.62 -7.28
CA LEU A 148 -16.72 11.79 -6.23
C LEU A 148 -16.66 10.58 -5.29
N ASN A 149 -16.13 10.81 -4.09
CA ASN A 149 -16.04 9.78 -3.07
C ASN A 149 -17.16 9.98 -2.04
N THR A 150 -18.02 8.99 -1.91
CA THR A 150 -19.11 8.98 -0.92
C THR A 150 -18.89 7.85 0.07
N VAL A 151 -19.34 8.05 1.31
CA VAL A 151 -19.32 7.00 2.33
C VAL A 151 -20.36 5.96 1.95
N ALA A 152 -19.92 4.74 1.64
CA ALA A 152 -20.81 3.65 1.19
C ALA A 152 -21.81 3.22 2.27
N LYS A 153 -21.37 3.23 3.55
CA LYS A 153 -22.21 2.89 4.70
C LYS A 153 -21.77 3.67 5.93
N LYS A 154 -22.70 4.30 6.61
CA LYS A 154 -22.50 4.85 7.94
C LYS A 154 -22.92 3.81 8.97
N LEU A 155 -22.22 3.77 10.10
CA LEU A 155 -22.68 2.97 11.23
C LEU A 155 -23.88 3.69 11.85
N ASP A 156 -24.96 2.95 12.04
CA ASP A 156 -26.09 3.42 12.83
C ASP A 156 -25.69 3.34 14.30
N VAL A 157 -25.47 4.49 14.90
CA VAL A 157 -25.18 4.62 16.33
C VAL A 157 -26.47 4.97 17.07
N LEU A 158 -26.54 4.54 18.32
CA LEU A 158 -27.69 4.86 19.20
C LEU A 158 -27.81 6.38 19.37
N ASN A 159 -29.02 6.88 19.34
CA ASN A 159 -29.30 8.24 19.79
C ASN A 159 -29.31 8.29 21.33
N ALA A 160 -29.40 9.50 21.91
CA ALA A 160 -29.33 9.67 23.37
C ALA A 160 -30.39 8.87 24.12
N GLU A 161 -31.62 8.82 23.61
CA GLU A 161 -32.73 8.08 24.24
C GLU A 161 -32.49 6.58 24.19
N GLN A 162 -32.05 6.08 23.06
CA GLN A 162 -31.71 4.66 22.89
C GLN A 162 -30.49 4.25 23.73
N PHE A 163 -29.52 5.14 23.86
CA PHE A 163 -28.35 4.90 24.72
C PHE A 163 -28.77 4.74 26.18
N LEU A 164 -29.59 5.70 26.70
CA LEU A 164 -30.12 5.63 28.06
C LEU A 164 -30.94 4.37 28.31
N ALA A 165 -31.78 3.98 27.35
CA ALA A 165 -32.57 2.75 27.48
C ALA A 165 -31.67 1.47 27.53
N VAL A 166 -30.56 1.45 26.78
CA VAL A 166 -29.59 0.35 26.85
C VAL A 166 -28.84 0.38 28.19
N GLU A 167 -28.46 1.53 28.67
CA GLU A 167 -27.81 1.73 29.99
C GLU A 167 -28.72 1.22 31.12
N ASP A 168 -29.98 1.63 31.15
CA ASP A 168 -30.96 1.12 32.12
C ASP A 168 -31.13 -0.39 32.07
N MET A 169 -31.13 -0.96 30.86
CA MET A 169 -31.20 -2.41 30.68
C MET A 169 -29.96 -3.12 31.20
N ILE A 170 -28.77 -2.55 31.00
CA ILE A 170 -27.49 -3.08 31.52
C ILE A 170 -27.53 -3.06 33.05
N TYR A 171 -27.94 -1.95 33.68
CA TYR A 171 -28.05 -1.86 35.12
C TYR A 171 -29.07 -2.84 35.71
N ALA A 172 -30.24 -2.98 35.08
CA ALA A 172 -31.25 -3.93 35.51
C ALA A 172 -30.75 -5.38 35.42
N ASN A 173 -30.04 -5.74 34.37
CA ASN A 173 -29.45 -7.05 34.20
C ASN A 173 -28.30 -7.31 35.20
N ALA A 174 -27.42 -6.32 35.38
CA ALA A 174 -26.33 -6.44 36.33
C ALA A 174 -26.86 -6.68 37.76
N LYS A 175 -27.84 -5.90 38.19
CA LYS A 175 -28.51 -6.07 39.50
C LYS A 175 -29.19 -7.45 39.66
N LYS A 176 -29.65 -8.04 38.54
CA LYS A 176 -30.29 -9.37 38.54
C LYS A 176 -29.28 -10.50 38.65
N PHE A 177 -28.13 -10.38 37.97
CA PHE A 177 -27.15 -11.47 37.86
C PHE A 177 -25.95 -11.35 38.82
N ASP A 178 -25.64 -10.13 39.27
CA ASP A 178 -24.58 -9.88 40.25
C ASP A 178 -25.00 -8.77 41.23
N PRO A 179 -25.91 -9.08 42.20
CA PRO A 179 -26.44 -8.08 43.12
C PRO A 179 -25.40 -7.46 44.06
N ASN A 180 -24.23 -8.10 44.24
CA ASN A 180 -23.19 -7.64 45.15
C ASN A 180 -21.98 -6.99 44.44
N GLY A 181 -21.91 -7.06 43.14
CA GLY A 181 -20.79 -6.53 42.33
C GLY A 181 -20.95 -5.04 41.95
N PHE A 182 -22.13 -4.47 42.15
CA PHE A 182 -22.46 -3.08 41.84
C PHE A 182 -22.80 -2.31 43.15
N ALA A 183 -21.78 -1.99 43.92
CA ALA A 183 -21.85 -1.04 45.04
C ALA A 183 -21.06 0.22 44.67
#